data_03c096101a274c7efb84c52fe94e86df
#
_entry.id   03c096101a274c7efb84c52fe94e86df
#
_cell.length_a   1.000
_cell.length_b   1.000
_cell.length_c   1.000
_cell.angle_alpha   90.00
_cell.angle_beta   90.00
_cell.angle_gamma   90.00
#
_symmetry.space_group_name_H-M   'P 1'
#
loop_
_entity.id
_entity.type
_entity.pdbx_description
1 polymer ?
#
loop_
_entity_poly.entity_id
_entity_poly.type
_entity_poly.pdbx_seq_one_letter_code
_entity_poly.pdbx_strand_id
1 'polypeptide(L)'
;MTTSNNDPSKSKKVLRQVVNYQNLHFYQKSDVLYQLTCIFCQRFLPLCGDRTVDQMVQAARSCKQNIVEGSEDGATSSETEIKLINVARSSNDELREDYLDFIKKHHLPLWEPGHERFKPMQEYTRHHNVLEDYLPYTDKWLPEEFANTCLTLCYQVDAMMNRYLKRLEKQFIEQGGIKERMYAARTGYRKQQDEKMMNLEAENANLKAENASLK
;
A
#
# COMPACT_ATOMS: atom_id res chain seq x y z
N MET A 1 0.81 -17.81 33.05
CA MET A 1 -0.06 -16.64 33.32
C MET A 1 0.81 -15.40 33.19
N THR A 2 0.86 -14.82 32.02
CA THR A 2 1.62 -13.58 31.74
C THR A 2 0.62 -12.44 31.67
N THR A 3 0.60 -11.64 32.72
CA THR A 3 -0.20 -10.41 32.83
C THR A 3 0.34 -9.39 31.86
N SER A 4 -0.43 -9.06 30.84
CA SER A 4 -0.17 -7.95 29.92
C SER A 4 -0.26 -6.63 30.70
N ASN A 5 0.89 -6.01 30.97
CA ASN A 5 0.97 -4.67 31.53
C ASN A 5 0.45 -3.67 30.50
N ASN A 6 -0.83 -3.31 30.61
CA ASN A 6 -1.36 -2.11 29.98
C ASN A 6 -0.88 -0.91 30.78
N ASP A 7 0.25 -0.33 30.40
CA ASP A 7 0.72 0.95 30.91
C ASP A 7 -0.15 2.08 30.32
N PRO A 8 -1.00 2.76 31.14
CA PRO A 8 -1.89 3.82 30.66
C PRO A 8 -1.14 5.10 30.25
N SER A 9 0.16 5.20 30.52
CA SER A 9 0.96 6.41 30.28
C SER A 9 1.45 6.56 28.84
N LYS A 10 1.31 5.54 27.97
CA LYS A 10 1.67 5.67 26.56
C LYS A 10 0.63 6.51 25.83
N SER A 11 0.91 7.80 25.68
CA SER A 11 0.19 8.72 24.80
C SER A 11 -0.08 7.99 23.48
N LYS A 12 -1.36 7.63 23.22
CA LYS A 12 -1.77 7.01 21.97
C LYS A 12 -1.46 7.99 20.84
N LYS A 13 -0.47 7.68 20.00
CA LYS A 13 -0.13 8.51 18.85
C LYS A 13 -1.36 8.70 17.99
N VAL A 14 -1.73 9.95 17.74
CA VAL A 14 -2.88 10.31 16.90
C VAL A 14 -2.61 9.98 15.44
N LEU A 15 -1.43 10.34 14.97
CA LEU A 15 -0.99 10.03 13.61
C LEU A 15 -0.41 8.61 13.55
N ARG A 16 -0.73 7.90 12.48
CA ARG A 16 -0.08 6.64 12.16
C ARG A 16 1.37 6.89 11.74
N GLN A 17 2.20 5.88 11.90
CA GLN A 17 3.53 5.93 11.33
C GLN A 17 3.41 5.88 9.79
N VAL A 18 4.06 6.81 9.10
CA VAL A 18 4.16 6.81 7.64
C VAL A 18 4.80 5.50 7.19
N VAL A 19 4.13 4.78 6.33
CA VAL A 19 4.70 3.60 5.68
C VAL A 19 5.64 4.10 4.58
N ASN A 20 6.91 3.70 4.63
CA ASN A 20 7.80 3.94 3.49
C ASN A 20 7.33 3.05 2.33
N TYR A 21 6.69 3.65 1.33
CA TYR A 21 6.14 2.94 0.17
C TYR A 21 7.22 2.17 -0.61
N GLN A 22 8.46 2.64 -0.61
CA GLN A 22 9.57 1.98 -1.29
C GLN A 22 9.84 0.56 -0.76
N ASN A 23 9.45 0.29 0.50
CA ASN A 23 9.55 -1.03 1.12
C ASN A 23 8.33 -1.93 0.85
N LEU A 24 7.32 -1.43 0.16
CA LEU A 24 6.14 -2.21 -0.20
C LEU A 24 6.44 -3.01 -1.49
N HIS A 25 6.41 -4.32 -1.40
CA HIS A 25 6.69 -5.18 -2.56
C HIS A 25 5.75 -4.94 -3.74
N PHE A 26 4.49 -4.58 -3.49
CA PHE A 26 3.58 -4.26 -4.58
C PHE A 26 3.91 -2.91 -5.24
N TYR A 27 4.51 -1.96 -4.52
CA TYR A 27 5.07 -0.76 -5.11
C TYR A 27 6.27 -1.11 -6.01
N GLN A 28 7.23 -1.86 -5.48
CA GLN A 28 8.42 -2.27 -6.22
C GLN A 28 8.05 -2.98 -7.54
N LYS A 29 7.09 -3.92 -7.46
CA LYS A 29 6.59 -4.61 -8.66
C LYS A 29 5.81 -3.69 -9.61
N SER A 30 5.05 -2.73 -9.09
CA SER A 30 4.35 -1.76 -9.95
C SER A 30 5.32 -0.82 -10.66
N ASP A 31 6.45 -0.48 -10.03
CA ASP A 31 7.51 0.30 -10.66
C ASP A 31 8.21 -0.49 -11.77
N VAL A 32 8.57 -1.75 -11.50
CA VAL A 32 9.09 -2.66 -12.53
C VAL A 32 8.10 -2.81 -13.68
N LEU A 33 6.83 -3.05 -13.38
CA LEU A 33 5.78 -3.21 -14.38
C LEU A 33 5.62 -1.95 -15.24
N TYR A 34 5.65 -0.76 -14.66
CA TYR A 34 5.63 0.50 -15.41
C TYR A 34 6.80 0.60 -16.39
N GLN A 35 8.01 0.32 -15.94
CA GLN A 35 9.21 0.42 -16.78
C GLN A 35 9.20 -0.65 -17.89
N LEU A 36 8.82 -1.89 -17.56
CA LEU A 36 8.65 -2.95 -18.56
C LEU A 36 7.53 -2.62 -19.56
N THR A 37 6.44 -1.99 -19.14
CA THR A 37 5.36 -1.55 -20.04
C THR A 37 5.88 -0.51 -21.04
N CYS A 38 6.70 0.43 -20.61
CA CYS A 38 7.34 1.41 -21.53
C CYS A 38 8.20 0.70 -22.59
N ILE A 39 9.05 -0.26 -22.18
CA ILE A 39 9.89 -1.04 -23.09
C ILE A 39 9.02 -1.90 -24.02
N PHE A 40 8.00 -2.56 -23.49
CA PHE A 40 7.06 -3.37 -24.26
C PHE A 40 6.37 -2.56 -25.36
N CYS A 41 5.79 -1.42 -25.00
CA CYS A 41 5.12 -0.53 -25.94
C CYS A 41 6.06 -0.04 -27.04
N GLN A 42 7.28 0.35 -26.68
CA GLN A 42 8.29 0.80 -27.63
C GLN A 42 8.69 -0.30 -28.63
N ARG A 43 8.72 -1.56 -28.20
CA ARG A 43 9.17 -2.68 -29.03
C ARG A 43 8.09 -3.29 -29.89
N PHE A 44 6.86 -3.37 -29.39
CA PHE A 44 5.83 -4.23 -29.97
C PHE A 44 4.56 -3.50 -30.41
N LEU A 45 4.41 -2.22 -30.09
CA LEU A 45 3.25 -1.44 -30.49
C LEU A 45 3.64 -0.33 -31.49
N PRO A 46 2.72 0.06 -32.39
CA PRO A 46 2.93 1.19 -33.30
C PRO A 46 3.13 2.49 -32.51
N LEU A 47 4.21 3.22 -32.77
CA LEU A 47 4.51 4.47 -32.09
C LEU A 47 3.60 5.64 -32.51
N CYS A 48 2.89 5.52 -33.62
CA CYS A 48 1.99 6.55 -34.14
C CYS A 48 0.64 5.97 -34.51
N GLY A 49 -0.43 6.69 -34.18
CA GLY A 49 -1.79 6.38 -34.63
C GLY A 49 -2.56 5.35 -33.80
N ASP A 50 -1.92 4.72 -32.82
CA ASP A 50 -2.58 3.82 -31.87
C ASP A 50 -2.51 4.41 -30.46
N ARG A 51 -3.68 4.66 -29.87
CA ARG A 51 -3.81 5.21 -28.51
C ARG A 51 -3.46 4.18 -27.42
N THR A 52 -3.31 2.91 -27.78
CA THR A 52 -3.02 1.81 -26.84
C THR A 52 -1.72 2.05 -26.08
N VAL A 53 -0.68 2.59 -26.75
CA VAL A 53 0.59 2.94 -26.09
C VAL A 53 0.37 3.93 -24.94
N ASP A 54 -0.35 5.02 -25.20
CA ASP A 54 -0.60 6.04 -24.20
C ASP A 54 -1.47 5.47 -23.05
N GLN A 55 -2.46 4.65 -23.36
CA GLN A 55 -3.35 4.01 -22.40
C GLN A 55 -2.59 3.06 -21.48
N MET A 56 -1.80 2.13 -22.04
CA MET A 56 -1.00 1.17 -21.26
C MET A 56 0.01 1.87 -20.35
N VAL A 57 0.76 2.83 -20.89
CA VAL A 57 1.76 3.58 -20.13
C VAL A 57 1.09 4.41 -19.03
N GLN A 58 -0.05 5.04 -19.33
CA GLN A 58 -0.80 5.82 -18.35
C GLN A 58 -1.41 4.92 -17.25
N ALA A 59 -1.95 3.75 -17.58
CA ALA A 59 -2.48 2.79 -16.62
C ALA A 59 -1.37 2.30 -15.67
N ALA A 60 -0.23 1.90 -16.21
CA ALA A 60 0.92 1.46 -15.42
C ALA A 60 1.44 2.58 -14.50
N ARG A 61 1.57 3.81 -15.03
CA ARG A 61 1.99 4.99 -14.27
C ARG A 61 0.99 5.34 -13.17
N SER A 62 -0.31 5.32 -13.48
CA SER A 62 -1.39 5.62 -12.54
C SER A 62 -1.44 4.62 -11.39
N CYS A 63 -1.29 3.32 -11.67
CA CYS A 63 -1.18 2.29 -10.64
C CYS A 63 -0.06 2.64 -9.64
N LYS A 64 1.16 2.85 -10.14
CA LYS A 64 2.32 3.19 -9.30
C LYS A 64 2.10 4.47 -8.50
N GLN A 65 1.63 5.54 -9.13
CA GLN A 65 1.48 6.85 -8.50
C GLN A 65 0.43 6.83 -7.38
N ASN A 66 -0.71 6.18 -7.59
CA ASN A 66 -1.73 6.06 -6.56
C ASN A 66 -1.28 5.22 -5.35
N ILE A 67 -0.34 4.28 -5.53
CA ILE A 67 0.30 3.57 -4.40
C ILE A 67 1.14 4.54 -3.57
N VAL A 68 1.93 5.41 -4.21
CA VAL A 68 2.74 6.42 -3.52
C VAL A 68 1.86 7.36 -2.73
N GLU A 69 0.92 8.02 -3.39
CA GLU A 69 0.01 9.00 -2.79
C GLU A 69 -0.80 8.39 -1.64
N GLY A 70 -1.36 7.19 -1.84
CA GLY A 70 -2.10 6.48 -0.80
C GLY A 70 -1.25 6.16 0.43
N SER A 71 0.00 5.76 0.23
CA SER A 71 0.91 5.44 1.33
C SER A 71 1.35 6.69 2.11
N GLU A 72 1.54 7.82 1.43
CA GLU A 72 1.89 9.10 2.06
C GLU A 72 0.71 9.66 2.86
N ASP A 73 -0.49 9.61 2.30
CA ASP A 73 -1.72 10.07 2.96
C ASP A 73 -2.17 9.17 4.12
N GLY A 74 -1.75 7.92 4.15
CA GLY A 74 -2.14 6.92 5.16
C GLY A 74 -1.84 7.32 6.60
N ALA A 75 -0.87 8.19 6.83
CA ALA A 75 -0.56 8.74 8.16
C ALA A 75 -1.71 9.60 8.71
N THR A 76 -2.38 10.35 7.84
CA THR A 76 -3.42 11.33 8.18
C THR A 76 -4.82 10.82 7.90
N SER A 77 -5.01 10.04 6.82
CA SER A 77 -6.33 9.56 6.39
C SER A 77 -6.29 8.12 5.89
N SER A 78 -6.73 7.20 6.73
CA SER A 78 -6.92 5.80 6.33
C SER A 78 -7.95 5.63 5.23
N GLU A 79 -8.96 6.50 5.19
CA GLU A 79 -9.99 6.49 4.17
C GLU A 79 -9.40 6.86 2.80
N THR A 80 -8.55 7.89 2.75
CA THR A 80 -7.87 8.31 1.52
C THR A 80 -6.91 7.23 1.04
N GLU A 81 -6.13 6.61 1.95
CA GLU A 81 -5.26 5.49 1.63
C GLU A 81 -6.03 4.34 0.98
N ILE A 82 -7.13 3.90 1.59
CA ILE A 82 -7.98 2.84 1.03
C ILE A 82 -8.51 3.22 -0.35
N LYS A 83 -8.97 4.46 -0.55
CA LYS A 83 -9.49 4.93 -1.84
C LYS A 83 -8.39 4.93 -2.92
N LEU A 84 -7.21 5.46 -2.62
CA LEU A 84 -6.11 5.55 -3.60
C LEU A 84 -5.56 4.17 -3.96
N ILE A 85 -5.42 3.26 -3.00
CA ILE A 85 -5.03 1.87 -3.31
C ILE A 85 -6.09 1.16 -4.16
N ASN A 86 -7.39 1.45 -3.99
CA ASN A 86 -8.43 0.93 -4.90
C ASN A 86 -8.32 1.53 -6.31
N VAL A 87 -7.99 2.82 -6.44
CA VAL A 87 -7.72 3.44 -7.76
C VAL A 87 -6.49 2.80 -8.42
N ALA A 88 -5.42 2.55 -7.64
CA ALA A 88 -4.25 1.82 -8.14
C ALA A 88 -4.62 0.43 -8.68
N ARG A 89 -5.52 -0.30 -7.99
CA ARG A 89 -6.01 -1.59 -8.46
C ARG A 89 -6.77 -1.48 -9.77
N SER A 90 -7.69 -0.52 -9.88
CA SER A 90 -8.43 -0.30 -11.13
C SER A 90 -7.50 -0.01 -12.30
N SER A 91 -6.47 0.83 -12.09
CA SER A 91 -5.46 1.09 -13.11
C SER A 91 -4.63 -0.14 -13.48
N ASN A 92 -4.30 -0.98 -12.49
CA ASN A 92 -3.62 -2.26 -12.76
C ASN A 92 -4.51 -3.26 -13.51
N ASP A 93 -5.82 -3.25 -13.25
CA ASP A 93 -6.79 -4.06 -13.96
C ASP A 93 -6.93 -3.61 -15.42
N GLU A 94 -6.98 -2.31 -15.69
CA GLU A 94 -6.94 -1.77 -17.06
C GLU A 94 -5.69 -2.24 -17.81
N LEU A 95 -4.52 -2.09 -17.23
CA LEU A 95 -3.27 -2.56 -17.83
C LEU A 95 -3.27 -4.07 -18.09
N ARG A 96 -3.83 -4.85 -17.17
CA ARG A 96 -3.96 -6.31 -17.32
C ARG A 96 -4.81 -6.67 -18.52
N GLU A 97 -5.95 -5.99 -18.70
CA GLU A 97 -6.83 -6.21 -19.86
C GLU A 97 -6.13 -5.84 -21.17
N ASP A 98 -5.36 -4.74 -21.20
CA ASP A 98 -4.57 -4.37 -22.37
C ASP A 98 -3.57 -5.46 -22.78
N TYR A 99 -2.88 -6.09 -21.82
CA TYR A 99 -1.99 -7.22 -22.10
C TYR A 99 -2.74 -8.46 -22.59
N LEU A 100 -3.92 -8.77 -22.02
CA LEU A 100 -4.75 -9.86 -22.47
C LEU A 100 -5.26 -9.64 -23.91
N ASP A 101 -5.68 -8.42 -24.21
CA ASP A 101 -6.11 -8.04 -25.56
C ASP A 101 -4.96 -8.11 -26.56
N PHE A 102 -3.75 -7.69 -26.17
CA PHE A 102 -2.56 -7.87 -27.01
C PHE A 102 -2.29 -9.35 -27.31
N ILE A 103 -2.28 -10.22 -26.31
CA ILE A 103 -2.08 -11.67 -26.45
C ILE A 103 -3.14 -12.25 -27.38
N LYS A 104 -4.40 -11.90 -27.19
CA LYS A 104 -5.53 -12.37 -27.99
C LYS A 104 -5.47 -11.88 -29.44
N LYS A 105 -5.20 -10.57 -29.64
CA LYS A 105 -5.09 -9.93 -30.96
C LYS A 105 -4.00 -10.56 -31.81
N HIS A 106 -2.89 -10.96 -31.18
CA HIS A 106 -1.73 -11.54 -31.86
C HIS A 106 -1.73 -13.06 -31.86
N HIS A 107 -2.83 -13.71 -31.39
CA HIS A 107 -2.96 -15.18 -31.30
C HIS A 107 -1.80 -15.85 -30.55
N LEU A 108 -1.28 -15.19 -29.50
CA LEU A 108 -0.17 -15.70 -28.69
C LEU A 108 -0.69 -16.67 -27.62
N PRO A 109 0.10 -17.67 -27.22
CA PRO A 109 -0.25 -18.52 -26.09
C PRO A 109 -0.36 -17.71 -24.79
N LEU A 110 -1.48 -17.89 -24.08
CA LEU A 110 -1.63 -17.38 -22.71
C LEU A 110 -1.06 -18.41 -21.73
N TRP A 111 -0.19 -17.98 -20.85
CA TRP A 111 0.41 -18.87 -19.83
C TRP A 111 -0.52 -19.00 -18.63
N GLU A 112 -1.37 -20.00 -18.68
CA GLU A 112 -2.29 -20.39 -17.61
C GLU A 112 -1.73 -21.53 -16.74
N PRO A 113 -2.35 -21.85 -15.58
CA PRO A 113 -2.01 -23.04 -14.82
C PRO A 113 -2.07 -24.30 -15.68
N GLY A 114 -0.94 -24.92 -15.96
CA GLY A 114 -0.78 -26.05 -16.89
C GLY A 114 0.19 -25.77 -18.03
N HIS A 115 0.41 -24.52 -18.38
CA HIS A 115 1.48 -24.14 -19.31
C HIS A 115 2.85 -24.32 -18.67
N GLU A 116 3.82 -24.89 -19.40
CA GLU A 116 5.15 -25.22 -18.87
C GLU A 116 5.91 -24.02 -18.27
N ARG A 117 5.72 -22.82 -18.86
CA ARG A 117 6.36 -21.57 -18.44
C ARG A 117 5.64 -20.83 -17.31
N PHE A 118 4.41 -21.20 -16.98
CA PHE A 118 3.60 -20.51 -15.98
C PHE A 118 4.26 -20.49 -14.60
N LYS A 119 4.58 -21.68 -14.07
CA LYS A 119 5.19 -21.79 -12.73
C LYS A 119 6.59 -21.20 -12.65
N PRO A 120 7.52 -21.47 -13.58
CA PRO A 120 8.84 -20.83 -13.58
C PRO A 120 8.77 -19.30 -13.62
N MET A 121 7.90 -18.73 -14.45
CA MET A 121 7.74 -17.27 -14.54
C MET A 121 7.13 -16.69 -13.26
N GLN A 122 6.12 -17.35 -12.70
CA GLN A 122 5.49 -16.92 -11.45
C GLN A 122 6.51 -16.94 -10.29
N GLU A 123 7.37 -17.94 -10.24
CA GLU A 123 8.42 -18.06 -9.22
C GLU A 123 9.52 -17.01 -9.44
N TYR A 124 9.97 -16.84 -10.68
CA TYR A 124 10.94 -15.80 -11.02
C TYR A 124 10.45 -14.43 -10.60
N THR A 125 9.28 -14.01 -11.09
CA THR A 125 8.71 -12.70 -10.79
C THR A 125 8.39 -12.50 -9.30
N ARG A 126 8.17 -13.57 -8.53
CA ARG A 126 7.96 -13.49 -7.08
C ARG A 126 9.18 -12.96 -6.33
N HIS A 127 10.37 -13.38 -6.74
CA HIS A 127 11.62 -13.08 -6.04
C HIS A 127 12.39 -11.87 -6.62
N HIS A 128 12.01 -11.40 -7.80
CA HIS A 128 12.67 -10.31 -8.50
C HIS A 128 11.79 -9.06 -8.48
N ASN A 129 12.27 -8.00 -7.81
CA ASN A 129 11.48 -6.79 -7.52
C ASN A 129 12.12 -5.51 -8.03
N VAL A 130 13.21 -5.61 -8.79
CA VAL A 130 13.90 -4.48 -9.39
C VAL A 130 14.05 -4.66 -10.90
N LEU A 131 14.10 -3.56 -11.64
CA LEU A 131 14.15 -3.63 -13.11
C LEU A 131 15.41 -4.35 -13.62
N GLU A 132 16.51 -4.18 -12.92
CA GLU A 132 17.81 -4.78 -13.25
C GLU A 132 17.74 -6.30 -13.41
N ASP A 133 16.86 -6.96 -12.69
CA ASP A 133 16.64 -8.40 -12.80
C ASP A 133 16.07 -8.79 -14.19
N TYR A 134 15.33 -7.91 -14.83
CA TYR A 134 14.62 -8.15 -16.09
C TYR A 134 15.39 -7.65 -17.32
N LEU A 135 16.20 -6.59 -17.17
CA LEU A 135 16.93 -5.97 -18.30
C LEU A 135 17.71 -6.95 -19.17
N PRO A 136 18.41 -8.00 -18.66
CA PRO A 136 19.13 -8.93 -19.51
C PRO A 136 18.27 -9.72 -20.49
N TYR A 137 16.95 -9.72 -20.27
CA TYR A 137 15.97 -10.47 -21.05
C TYR A 137 15.12 -9.57 -21.96
N THR A 138 14.96 -8.28 -21.61
CA THR A 138 14.03 -7.37 -22.32
C THR A 138 14.28 -7.29 -23.81
N ASP A 139 15.51 -7.35 -24.27
CA ASP A 139 15.85 -7.32 -25.70
C ASP A 139 15.68 -8.67 -26.40
N LYS A 140 15.68 -9.76 -25.64
CA LYS A 140 15.63 -11.14 -26.15
C LYS A 140 14.22 -11.71 -26.18
N TRP A 141 13.38 -11.25 -25.26
CA TRP A 141 12.01 -11.75 -25.15
C TRP A 141 11.22 -11.52 -26.43
N LEU A 142 10.54 -12.56 -26.85
CA LEU A 142 9.49 -12.50 -27.86
C LEU A 142 8.25 -11.80 -27.30
N PRO A 143 7.32 -11.32 -28.15
CA PRO A 143 6.09 -10.65 -27.69
C PRO A 143 5.29 -11.49 -26.69
N GLU A 144 5.23 -12.81 -26.91
CA GLU A 144 4.57 -13.78 -26.02
C GLU A 144 5.19 -13.76 -24.62
N GLU A 145 6.52 -13.90 -24.54
CA GLU A 145 7.24 -13.99 -23.26
C GLU A 145 7.12 -12.68 -22.48
N PHE A 146 7.24 -11.57 -23.19
CA PHE A 146 7.16 -10.24 -22.57
C PHE A 146 5.75 -9.97 -22.03
N ALA A 147 4.71 -10.16 -22.86
CA ALA A 147 3.33 -9.91 -22.46
C ALA A 147 2.91 -10.81 -21.29
N ASN A 148 3.24 -12.09 -21.31
CA ASN A 148 2.91 -13.02 -20.21
C ASN A 148 3.69 -12.70 -18.92
N THR A 149 4.93 -12.20 -19.02
CA THR A 149 5.70 -11.74 -17.86
C THR A 149 5.03 -10.53 -17.21
N CYS A 150 4.67 -9.52 -17.99
CA CYS A 150 3.97 -8.34 -17.48
C CYS A 150 2.60 -8.71 -16.91
N LEU A 151 1.86 -9.58 -17.58
CA LEU A 151 0.59 -10.11 -17.10
C LEU A 151 0.73 -10.82 -15.74
N THR A 152 1.78 -11.63 -15.57
CA THR A 152 2.09 -12.29 -14.30
C THR A 152 2.37 -11.27 -13.19
N LEU A 153 3.09 -10.19 -13.49
CA LEU A 153 3.31 -9.08 -12.56
C LEU A 153 2.01 -8.37 -12.19
N CYS A 154 1.11 -8.10 -13.15
CA CYS A 154 -0.21 -7.52 -12.87
C CYS A 154 -1.00 -8.35 -11.85
N TYR A 155 -1.07 -9.66 -12.02
CA TYR A 155 -1.74 -10.55 -11.08
C TYR A 155 -1.09 -10.55 -9.70
N GLN A 156 0.25 -10.48 -9.62
CA GLN A 156 0.95 -10.43 -8.34
C GLN A 156 0.71 -9.09 -7.61
N VAL A 157 0.75 -7.98 -8.33
CA VAL A 157 0.47 -6.63 -7.81
C VAL A 157 -0.96 -6.58 -7.26
N ASP A 158 -1.95 -7.05 -8.04
CA ASP A 158 -3.36 -7.10 -7.58
C ASP A 158 -3.52 -7.94 -6.31
N ALA A 159 -2.97 -9.15 -6.28
CA ALA A 159 -3.06 -10.03 -5.13
C ALA A 159 -2.42 -9.42 -3.85
N MET A 160 -1.34 -8.65 -4.00
CA MET A 160 -0.69 -7.98 -2.87
C MET A 160 -1.50 -6.76 -2.41
N MET A 161 -2.01 -5.93 -3.33
CA MET A 161 -2.87 -4.79 -3.00
C MET A 161 -4.15 -5.25 -2.30
N ASN A 162 -4.76 -6.35 -2.77
CA ASN A 162 -5.93 -6.94 -2.11
C ASN A 162 -5.67 -7.35 -0.65
N ARG A 163 -4.52 -7.96 -0.38
CA ARG A 163 -4.13 -8.31 1.00
C ARG A 163 -3.86 -7.07 1.84
N TYR A 164 -3.26 -6.05 1.24
CA TYR A 164 -3.00 -4.77 1.89
C TYR A 164 -4.30 -4.05 2.26
N LEU A 165 -5.26 -3.96 1.34
CA LEU A 165 -6.57 -3.37 1.57
C LEU A 165 -7.35 -4.07 2.70
N LYS A 166 -7.39 -5.40 2.72
CA LYS A 166 -8.01 -6.16 3.82
C LYS A 166 -7.38 -5.83 5.19
N ARG A 167 -6.06 -5.62 5.22
CA ARG A 167 -5.36 -5.19 6.44
C ARG A 167 -5.75 -3.78 6.85
N LEU A 168 -5.82 -2.84 5.90
CA LEU A 168 -6.23 -1.46 6.15
C LEU A 168 -7.67 -1.38 6.64
N GLU A 169 -8.58 -2.12 6.02
CA GLU A 169 -9.98 -2.22 6.42
C GLU A 169 -10.11 -2.72 7.88
N LYS A 170 -9.43 -3.81 8.19
CA LYS A 170 -9.39 -4.33 9.56
C LYS A 170 -8.86 -3.29 10.56
N GLN A 171 -7.76 -2.62 10.23
CA GLN A 171 -7.20 -1.56 11.07
C GLN A 171 -8.15 -0.38 11.23
N PHE A 172 -8.87 0.00 10.17
CA PHE A 172 -9.86 1.07 10.23
C PHE A 172 -11.03 0.72 11.15
N ILE A 173 -11.54 -0.51 11.05
CA ILE A 173 -12.63 -0.99 11.94
C ILE A 173 -12.18 -1.04 13.40
N GLU A 174 -10.99 -1.56 13.68
CA GLU A 174 -10.49 -1.74 15.05
C GLU A 174 -10.03 -0.45 15.73
N GLN A 175 -9.46 0.50 14.97
CA GLN A 175 -8.81 1.68 15.52
C GLN A 175 -9.54 3.00 15.22
N GLY A 176 -10.56 2.94 14.37
CA GLY A 176 -11.26 4.10 13.86
C GLY A 176 -10.43 4.98 12.91
N GLY A 177 -11.07 6.01 12.39
CA GLY A 177 -10.43 7.05 11.58
C GLY A 177 -9.65 8.06 12.43
N ILE A 178 -9.06 9.06 11.77
CA ILE A 178 -8.29 10.09 12.46
C ILE A 178 -9.16 10.89 13.45
N LYS A 179 -10.41 11.17 13.10
CA LYS A 179 -11.32 11.95 13.96
C LYS A 179 -11.58 11.26 15.29
N GLU A 180 -11.86 9.96 15.27
CA GLU A 180 -12.07 9.17 16.48
C GLU A 180 -10.79 9.10 17.33
N ARG A 181 -9.64 8.90 16.71
CA ARG A 181 -8.34 8.86 17.41
C ARG A 181 -8.01 10.20 18.05
N MET A 182 -8.24 11.32 17.35
CA MET A 182 -8.07 12.67 17.88
C MET A 182 -8.99 12.91 19.07
N TYR A 183 -10.27 12.53 18.96
CA TYR A 183 -11.24 12.67 20.02
C TYR A 183 -10.82 11.85 21.26
N ALA A 184 -10.48 10.59 21.06
CA ALA A 184 -10.05 9.71 22.15
C ALA A 184 -8.77 10.22 22.84
N ALA A 185 -7.78 10.68 22.08
CA ALA A 185 -6.54 11.24 22.62
C ALA A 185 -6.82 12.52 23.43
N ARG A 186 -7.66 13.42 22.91
CA ARG A 186 -7.99 14.69 23.59
C ARG A 186 -8.81 14.45 24.85
N THR A 187 -9.77 13.56 24.82
CA THR A 187 -10.60 13.22 25.96
C THR A 187 -9.78 12.51 27.04
N GLY A 188 -8.92 11.58 26.64
CA GLY A 188 -7.99 10.92 27.57
C GLY A 188 -7.03 11.89 28.25
N TYR A 189 -6.46 12.84 27.51
CA TYR A 189 -5.59 13.87 28.06
C TYR A 189 -6.32 14.76 29.08
N ARG A 190 -7.57 15.22 28.75
CA ARG A 190 -8.37 16.02 29.69
C ARG A 190 -8.61 15.27 30.98
N LYS A 191 -9.05 14.02 30.87
CA LYS A 191 -9.28 13.19 32.06
C LYS A 191 -8.05 13.05 32.96
N GLN A 192 -6.87 12.86 32.37
CA GLN A 192 -5.61 12.82 33.12
C GLN A 192 -5.30 14.16 33.80
N GLN A 193 -5.58 15.29 33.14
CA GLN A 193 -5.38 16.61 33.74
C GLN A 193 -6.35 16.83 34.92
N ASP A 194 -7.62 16.45 34.76
CA ASP A 194 -8.61 16.58 35.81
C ASP A 194 -8.24 15.70 37.05
N GLU A 195 -7.81 14.45 36.81
CA GLU A 195 -7.30 13.58 37.89
C GLU A 195 -6.08 14.17 38.60
N LYS A 196 -5.15 14.75 37.83
CA LYS A 196 -3.95 15.41 38.40
C LYS A 196 -4.33 16.65 39.24
N MET A 197 -5.27 17.45 38.76
CA MET A 197 -5.77 18.61 39.51
C MET A 197 -6.43 18.20 40.80
N MET A 198 -7.30 17.20 40.79
CA MET A 198 -7.95 16.66 41.99
C MET A 198 -6.94 16.14 43.03
N ASN A 199 -5.88 15.45 42.58
CA ASN A 199 -4.82 14.96 43.46
C ASN A 199 -4.05 16.12 44.10
N LEU A 200 -3.69 17.15 43.31
CA LEU A 200 -2.99 18.35 43.81
C LEU A 200 -3.88 19.16 44.82
N GLU A 201 -5.16 19.27 44.55
CA GLU A 201 -6.12 19.93 45.44
C GLU A 201 -6.24 19.16 46.77
N ALA A 202 -6.32 17.83 46.73
CA ALA A 202 -6.34 17.01 47.93
C ALA A 202 -5.02 17.13 48.74
N GLU A 203 -3.88 17.10 48.06
CA GLU A 203 -2.56 17.31 48.68
C GLU A 203 -2.45 18.69 49.34
N ASN A 204 -2.89 19.74 48.63
CA ASN A 204 -2.93 21.12 49.18
C ASN A 204 -3.86 21.24 50.39
N ALA A 205 -5.00 20.56 50.39
CA ALA A 205 -5.91 20.54 51.52
C ALA A 205 -5.28 19.87 52.75
N ASN A 206 -4.59 18.75 52.54
CA ASN A 206 -3.85 18.04 53.58
C ASN A 206 -2.72 18.90 54.17
N LEU A 207 -1.92 19.49 53.32
CA LEU A 207 -0.82 20.40 53.79
C LEU A 207 -1.32 21.63 54.54
N LYS A 208 -2.45 22.20 54.13
CA LYS A 208 -3.11 23.29 54.87
C LYS A 208 -3.61 22.85 56.25
N ALA A 209 -4.19 21.67 56.38
CA ALA A 209 -4.63 21.11 57.63
C ALA A 209 -3.45 20.82 58.57
N GLU A 210 -2.36 20.28 58.05
CA GLU A 210 -1.14 20.00 58.81
C GLU A 210 -0.48 21.29 59.31
N ASN A 211 -0.38 22.31 58.45
CA ASN A 211 0.13 23.64 58.85
C ASN A 211 -0.77 24.35 59.89
N ALA A 212 -2.07 24.09 59.90
CA ALA A 212 -2.97 24.64 60.89
C ALA A 212 -2.82 23.94 62.24
N SER A 213 -2.44 22.67 62.26
CA SER A 213 -2.20 21.90 63.50
C SER A 213 -0.85 22.19 64.18
N LEU A 214 0.07 22.80 63.43
CA LEU A 214 1.41 23.19 63.93
C LEU A 214 1.49 24.62 64.52
N LYS A 215 0.38 25.34 64.44
CA LYS A 215 0.21 26.67 65.09
C LYS A 215 -0.59 26.58 66.38
#